data_44f1a15b026f6ca5f909c63fa1b661ed
#
_entry.id   44f1a15b026f6ca5f909c63fa1b661ed
#
_cell.length_a   1.000
_cell.length_b   1.000
_cell.length_c   1.000
_cell.angle_alpha   90.00
_cell.angle_beta   90.00
_cell.angle_gamma   90.00
#
_symmetry.space_group_name_H-M   'P 1'
#
loop_
_entity.id
_entity.type
_entity.pdbx_description
1 polymer ?
#
loop_
_entity_poly.entity_id
_entity_poly.type
_entity_poly.pdbx_seq_one_letter_code
_entity_poly.pdbx_strand_id
1 'polypeptide(L)'
;PRFIVFYNGLEEQPDRKILRLSDLYTIKEECRLELKAVMLNVNSGHNKELMKMSHTLWEYAEYTARVRKYAEEMELAEAVERAIEECIREGILKEFLEKNRAEAKNMSIFEYDQEKHMRQEREEAWEEGNREGLAKGRRNMLCDQIQKKRQKGKSVAEIAEELEESEEVIEEILQDLNNSLCK
;
A
#
# COMPACT_ATOMS: atom_id res chain seq x y z
N PRO A 1 -3.65 -19.39 -21.07
CA PRO A 1 -4.51 -18.87 -20.00
C PRO A 1 -4.52 -17.35 -20.02
N ARG A 2 -5.63 -16.72 -19.61
CA ARG A 2 -5.76 -15.28 -19.40
C ARG A 2 -6.09 -15.07 -17.94
N PHE A 3 -5.35 -14.17 -17.28
CA PHE A 3 -5.58 -13.84 -15.87
C PHE A 3 -6.23 -12.46 -15.82
N ILE A 4 -7.37 -12.38 -15.14
CA ILE A 4 -8.12 -11.15 -14.93
C ILE A 4 -8.28 -10.97 -13.43
N VAL A 5 -8.01 -9.76 -12.94
CA VAL A 5 -8.22 -9.34 -11.56
C VAL A 5 -9.28 -8.25 -11.58
N PHE A 6 -10.39 -8.45 -10.91
CA PHE A 6 -11.34 -7.40 -10.64
C PHE A 6 -10.91 -6.64 -9.39
N TYR A 7 -10.61 -5.35 -9.57
CA TYR A 7 -10.19 -4.49 -8.49
C TYR A 7 -11.39 -3.73 -7.92
N ASN A 8 -11.59 -3.92 -6.63
CA ASN A 8 -12.65 -3.25 -5.86
C ASN A 8 -12.07 -2.64 -4.56
N GLY A 9 -10.80 -2.18 -4.59
CA GLY A 9 -10.14 -1.58 -3.43
C GLY A 9 -10.40 -0.08 -3.30
N LEU A 10 -9.93 0.52 -2.20
CA LEU A 10 -10.11 1.94 -1.89
C LEU A 10 -9.09 2.84 -2.60
N GLU A 11 -7.93 2.31 -2.98
CA GLU A 11 -6.92 3.11 -3.66
C GLU A 11 -7.39 3.51 -5.07
N GLU A 12 -7.07 4.73 -5.47
CA GLU A 12 -7.35 5.19 -6.81
C GLU A 12 -6.54 4.39 -7.83
N GLN A 13 -7.23 3.70 -8.73
CA GLN A 13 -6.63 2.90 -9.79
C GLN A 13 -7.31 3.23 -11.12
N PRO A 14 -6.55 3.17 -12.24
CA PRO A 14 -7.13 3.37 -13.56
C PRO A 14 -8.15 2.28 -13.89
N ASP A 15 -9.03 2.54 -14.86
CA ASP A 15 -10.03 1.56 -15.32
C ASP A 15 -9.40 0.21 -15.69
N ARG A 16 -8.19 0.25 -16.27
CA ARG A 16 -7.45 -0.94 -16.68
C ARG A 16 -5.96 -0.78 -16.45
N LYS A 17 -5.33 -1.81 -15.89
CA LYS A 17 -3.88 -1.87 -15.65
C LYS A 17 -3.35 -3.26 -15.99
N ILE A 18 -2.17 -3.35 -16.57
CA ILE A 18 -1.47 -4.63 -16.75
C ILE A 18 -0.53 -4.81 -15.57
N LEU A 19 -0.74 -5.86 -14.82
CA LEU A 19 0.12 -6.29 -13.73
C LEU A 19 1.13 -7.30 -14.29
N ARG A 20 2.39 -7.17 -13.92
CA ARG A 20 3.48 -8.05 -14.35
C ARG A 20 4.18 -8.63 -13.13
N LEU A 21 4.52 -9.92 -13.19
CA LEU A 21 5.29 -10.56 -12.13
C LEU A 21 6.66 -9.88 -11.95
N SER A 22 7.29 -9.46 -13.04
CA SER A 22 8.56 -8.74 -13.03
C SER A 22 8.52 -7.39 -12.28
N ASP A 23 7.34 -6.79 -12.13
CA ASP A 23 7.19 -5.51 -11.41
C ASP A 23 7.38 -5.67 -9.88
N LEU A 24 7.29 -6.90 -9.35
CA LEU A 24 7.47 -7.22 -7.92
C LEU A 24 8.94 -7.32 -7.49
N TYR A 25 9.86 -7.41 -8.45
CA TYR A 25 11.28 -7.58 -8.16
C TYR A 25 12.06 -6.27 -8.32
N THR A 26 12.91 -5.98 -7.35
CA THR A 26 13.79 -4.80 -7.35
C THR A 26 14.97 -4.95 -8.31
N ILE A 27 15.44 -6.19 -8.52
CA ILE A 27 16.54 -6.50 -9.43
C ILE A 27 15.95 -6.85 -10.78
N LYS A 28 16.19 -6.00 -11.78
CA LYS A 28 15.77 -6.19 -13.17
C LYS A 28 16.80 -7.03 -13.94
N GLU A 29 17.01 -8.26 -13.51
CA GLU A 29 17.69 -9.25 -14.35
C GLU A 29 16.69 -9.85 -15.36
N GLU A 30 17.21 -10.55 -16.37
CA GLU A 30 16.40 -11.19 -17.40
C GLU A 30 15.44 -12.22 -16.74
N CYS A 31 14.17 -11.84 -16.62
CA CYS A 31 13.15 -12.67 -16.00
C CYS A 31 12.80 -13.84 -16.92
N ARG A 32 13.15 -15.06 -16.54
CA ARG A 32 12.86 -16.27 -17.33
C ARG A 32 11.38 -16.68 -17.27
N LEU A 33 10.63 -16.18 -16.29
CA LEU A 33 9.20 -16.41 -16.13
C LEU A 33 8.48 -15.06 -15.99
N GLU A 34 7.58 -14.76 -16.90
CA GLU A 34 6.72 -13.57 -16.87
C GLU A 34 5.26 -13.98 -16.80
N LEU A 35 4.55 -13.56 -15.76
CA LEU A 35 3.10 -13.64 -15.66
C LEU A 35 2.50 -12.26 -15.86
N LYS A 36 1.48 -12.18 -16.72
CA LYS A 36 0.71 -10.95 -16.94
C LYS A 36 -0.74 -11.18 -16.57
N ALA A 37 -1.29 -10.29 -15.74
CA ALA A 37 -2.71 -10.22 -15.43
C ALA A 37 -3.28 -8.86 -15.88
N VAL A 38 -4.53 -8.85 -16.27
CA VAL A 38 -5.25 -7.62 -16.57
C VAL A 38 -6.09 -7.28 -15.34
N MET A 39 -5.77 -6.17 -14.69
CA MET A 39 -6.62 -5.61 -13.64
C MET A 39 -7.69 -4.72 -14.28
N LEU A 40 -8.93 -4.91 -13.88
CA LEU A 40 -10.09 -4.11 -14.26
C LEU A 40 -10.69 -3.50 -12.98
N ASN A 41 -10.75 -2.17 -12.93
CA ASN A 41 -11.37 -1.47 -11.80
C ASN A 41 -12.89 -1.59 -11.90
N VAL A 42 -13.51 -2.27 -10.94
CA VAL A 42 -14.97 -2.49 -10.88
C VAL A 42 -15.66 -1.61 -9.82
N ASN A 43 -14.98 -0.60 -9.29
CA ASN A 43 -15.64 0.38 -8.43
C ASN A 43 -16.70 1.18 -9.21
N SER A 44 -17.69 1.69 -8.49
CA SER A 44 -18.73 2.54 -9.07
C SER A 44 -18.11 3.75 -9.82
N GLY A 45 -18.60 4.01 -11.01
CA GLY A 45 -18.08 5.07 -11.88
C GLY A 45 -16.97 4.66 -12.87
N HIS A 46 -16.35 3.49 -12.67
CA HIS A 46 -15.29 2.95 -13.52
C HIS A 46 -15.82 1.97 -14.58
N ASN A 47 -15.00 1.70 -15.62
CA ASN A 47 -15.26 0.71 -16.68
C ASN A 47 -16.73 0.68 -17.18
N LYS A 48 -17.27 1.83 -17.53
CA LYS A 48 -18.69 2.02 -17.88
C LYS A 48 -19.22 1.03 -18.94
N GLU A 49 -18.40 0.69 -19.94
CA GLU A 49 -18.79 -0.27 -20.96
C GLU A 49 -18.88 -1.71 -20.39
N LEU A 50 -17.96 -2.10 -19.51
CA LEU A 50 -18.01 -3.39 -18.83
C LEU A 50 -19.24 -3.47 -17.93
N MET A 51 -19.54 -2.40 -17.20
CA MET A 51 -20.72 -2.31 -16.32
C MET A 51 -22.04 -2.40 -17.09
N LYS A 52 -22.11 -1.81 -18.29
CA LYS A 52 -23.27 -1.98 -19.19
C LYS A 52 -23.45 -3.41 -19.70
N MET A 53 -22.33 -4.10 -19.95
CA MET A 53 -22.34 -5.49 -20.43
C MET A 53 -22.65 -6.50 -19.34
N SER A 54 -22.29 -6.22 -18.10
CA SER A 54 -22.50 -7.09 -16.95
C SER A 54 -23.26 -6.37 -15.84
N HIS A 55 -24.58 -6.51 -15.86
CA HIS A 55 -25.45 -5.90 -14.86
C HIS A 55 -25.10 -6.33 -13.45
N THR A 56 -24.75 -7.59 -13.25
CA THR A 56 -24.35 -8.13 -11.94
C THR A 56 -23.08 -7.46 -11.39
N LEU A 57 -22.08 -7.13 -12.25
CA LEU A 57 -20.91 -6.38 -11.81
C LEU A 57 -21.26 -4.94 -11.41
N TRP A 58 -22.16 -4.32 -12.13
CA TRP A 58 -22.68 -3.00 -11.77
C TRP A 58 -23.42 -3.04 -10.43
N GLU A 59 -24.32 -4.00 -10.23
CA GLU A 59 -25.05 -4.18 -8.98
C GLU A 59 -24.09 -4.42 -7.79
N TYR A 60 -23.05 -5.23 -7.99
CA TYR A 60 -22.01 -5.45 -6.99
C TYR A 60 -21.26 -4.18 -6.65
N ALA A 61 -20.86 -3.39 -7.65
CA ALA A 61 -20.20 -2.10 -7.45
C ALA A 61 -21.06 -1.12 -6.65
N GLU A 62 -22.36 -1.05 -6.96
CA GLU A 62 -23.33 -0.22 -6.22
C GLU A 62 -23.50 -0.67 -4.77
N TYR A 63 -23.61 -1.97 -4.55
CA TYR A 63 -23.69 -2.53 -3.20
C TYR A 63 -22.47 -2.20 -2.35
N THR A 64 -21.27 -2.45 -2.86
CA THR A 64 -20.02 -2.20 -2.14
C THR A 64 -19.78 -0.71 -1.90
N ALA A 65 -20.13 0.15 -2.85
CA ALA A 65 -20.05 1.60 -2.68
C ALA A 65 -20.96 2.10 -1.53
N ARG A 66 -22.16 1.51 -1.39
CA ARG A 66 -23.08 1.84 -0.29
C ARG A 66 -22.58 1.37 1.06
N VAL A 67 -22.05 0.15 1.13
CA VAL A 67 -21.42 -0.35 2.37
C VAL A 67 -20.33 0.61 2.84
N ARG A 68 -19.43 1.01 1.94
CA ARG A 68 -18.34 1.95 2.25
C ARG A 68 -18.84 3.30 2.73
N LYS A 69 -19.81 3.86 2.02
CA LYS A 69 -20.43 5.13 2.39
C LYS A 69 -21.03 5.11 3.80
N TYR A 70 -21.77 4.06 4.12
CA TYR A 70 -22.39 3.95 5.44
C TYR A 70 -21.39 3.62 6.54
N ALA A 71 -20.31 2.89 6.24
CA ALA A 71 -19.24 2.59 7.19
C ALA A 71 -18.43 3.82 7.62
N GLU A 72 -18.54 4.95 6.91
CA GLU A 72 -17.99 6.23 7.34
C GLU A 72 -18.83 6.92 8.44
N GLU A 73 -20.12 6.59 8.51
CA GLU A 73 -21.09 7.29 9.37
C GLU A 73 -21.56 6.44 10.57
N MET A 74 -21.43 5.12 10.50
CA MET A 74 -21.95 4.18 11.50
C MET A 74 -21.10 2.93 11.65
N GLU A 75 -21.46 2.10 12.65
CA GLU A 75 -20.83 0.81 12.88
C GLU A 75 -20.93 -0.10 11.65
N LEU A 76 -19.83 -0.82 11.34
CA LEU A 76 -19.73 -1.60 10.12
C LEU A 76 -20.87 -2.62 9.94
N ALA A 77 -21.24 -3.31 11.02
CA ALA A 77 -22.34 -4.29 10.97
C ALA A 77 -23.68 -3.65 10.64
N GLU A 78 -23.93 -2.42 11.10
CA GLU A 78 -25.13 -1.64 10.78
C GLU A 78 -25.06 -1.09 9.36
N ALA A 79 -23.90 -0.63 8.93
CA ALA A 79 -23.64 -0.12 7.60
C ALA A 79 -23.93 -1.18 6.52
N VAL A 80 -23.43 -2.40 6.74
CA VAL A 80 -23.69 -3.55 5.84
C VAL A 80 -25.17 -3.89 5.81
N GLU A 81 -25.82 -3.97 6.98
CA GLU A 81 -27.25 -4.29 7.07
C GLU A 81 -28.11 -3.26 6.34
N ARG A 82 -27.82 -1.97 6.54
CA ARG A 82 -28.53 -0.89 5.86
C ARG A 82 -28.32 -0.93 4.35
N ALA A 83 -27.10 -1.20 3.89
CA ALA A 83 -26.80 -1.33 2.46
C ALA A 83 -27.56 -2.51 1.83
N ILE A 84 -27.64 -3.65 2.54
CA ILE A 84 -28.41 -4.83 2.09
C ILE A 84 -29.91 -4.47 1.95
N GLU A 85 -30.50 -3.84 2.97
CA GLU A 85 -31.92 -3.49 2.96
C GLU A 85 -32.25 -2.51 1.82
N GLU A 86 -31.40 -1.52 1.62
CA GLU A 86 -31.60 -0.52 0.56
C GLU A 86 -31.44 -1.17 -0.83
N CYS A 87 -30.43 -1.99 -1.04
CA CYS A 87 -30.21 -2.70 -2.29
C CYS A 87 -31.39 -3.64 -2.61
N ILE A 88 -31.89 -4.40 -1.65
CA ILE A 88 -33.08 -5.26 -1.84
C ILE A 88 -34.30 -4.41 -2.25
N ARG A 89 -34.54 -3.28 -1.58
CA ARG A 89 -35.65 -2.38 -1.88
C ARG A 89 -35.58 -1.80 -3.30
N GLU A 90 -34.39 -1.53 -3.79
CA GLU A 90 -34.13 -0.96 -5.11
C GLU A 90 -33.96 -2.03 -6.21
N GLY A 91 -33.95 -3.29 -5.84
CA GLY A 91 -33.81 -4.42 -6.79
C GLY A 91 -32.36 -4.73 -7.15
N ILE A 92 -31.37 -4.15 -6.46
CA ILE A 92 -29.93 -4.35 -6.68
C ILE A 92 -29.52 -5.63 -5.96
N LEU A 93 -28.97 -6.63 -6.68
CA LEU A 93 -28.64 -7.96 -6.18
C LEU A 93 -29.76 -8.61 -5.36
N LYS A 94 -31.01 -8.24 -5.60
CA LYS A 94 -32.15 -8.55 -4.73
C LYS A 94 -32.25 -10.02 -4.41
N GLU A 95 -32.35 -10.88 -5.43
CA GLU A 95 -32.54 -12.34 -5.24
C GLU A 95 -31.33 -12.95 -4.46
N PHE A 96 -30.15 -12.48 -4.73
CA PHE A 96 -28.93 -12.95 -4.04
C PHE A 96 -28.94 -12.53 -2.57
N LEU A 97 -29.18 -11.25 -2.28
CA LEU A 97 -29.16 -10.72 -0.93
C LEU A 97 -30.31 -11.25 -0.07
N GLU A 98 -31.51 -11.44 -0.63
CA GLU A 98 -32.62 -12.07 0.09
C GLU A 98 -32.31 -13.51 0.48
N LYS A 99 -31.70 -14.27 -0.43
CA LYS A 99 -31.39 -15.68 -0.21
C LYS A 99 -30.18 -15.91 0.69
N ASN A 100 -29.16 -15.05 0.58
CA ASN A 100 -27.84 -15.25 1.20
C ASN A 100 -27.48 -14.11 2.17
N ARG A 101 -28.48 -13.47 2.80
CA ARG A 101 -28.28 -12.24 3.62
C ARG A 101 -27.18 -12.39 4.69
N ALA A 102 -27.20 -13.49 5.44
CA ALA A 102 -26.21 -13.71 6.50
C ALA A 102 -24.79 -13.92 5.96
N GLU A 103 -24.67 -14.64 4.84
CA GLU A 103 -23.38 -14.87 4.19
C GLU A 103 -22.84 -13.60 3.56
N ALA A 104 -23.67 -12.82 2.86
CA ALA A 104 -23.32 -11.54 2.28
C ALA A 104 -22.86 -10.56 3.37
N LYS A 105 -23.55 -10.51 4.52
CA LYS A 105 -23.17 -9.69 5.67
C LYS A 105 -21.79 -10.09 6.21
N ASN A 106 -21.58 -11.37 6.49
CA ASN A 106 -20.31 -11.85 7.02
C ASN A 106 -19.14 -11.62 6.05
N MET A 107 -19.36 -11.85 4.76
CA MET A 107 -18.36 -11.63 3.74
C MET A 107 -17.98 -10.15 3.62
N SER A 108 -18.95 -9.24 3.60
CA SER A 108 -18.70 -7.80 3.51
C SER A 108 -17.96 -7.25 4.72
N ILE A 109 -18.28 -7.73 5.92
CA ILE A 109 -17.56 -7.36 7.14
C ILE A 109 -16.11 -7.85 7.06
N PHE A 110 -15.91 -9.12 6.66
CA PHE A 110 -14.57 -9.69 6.53
C PHE A 110 -13.71 -8.94 5.49
N GLU A 111 -14.27 -8.66 4.32
CA GLU A 111 -13.57 -7.91 3.24
C GLU A 111 -13.17 -6.51 3.72
N TYR A 112 -14.06 -5.80 4.40
CA TYR A 112 -13.80 -4.46 4.91
C TYR A 112 -12.73 -4.46 6.01
N ASP A 113 -12.79 -5.39 6.97
CA ASP A 113 -11.80 -5.51 8.03
C ASP A 113 -10.42 -5.89 7.48
N GLN A 114 -10.37 -6.80 6.51
CA GLN A 114 -9.13 -7.18 5.84
C GLN A 114 -8.52 -5.99 5.08
N GLU A 115 -9.32 -5.22 4.36
CA GLU A 115 -8.86 -4.04 3.63
C GLU A 115 -8.31 -2.96 4.58
N LYS A 116 -9.00 -2.72 5.70
CA LYS A 116 -8.55 -1.80 6.76
C LYS A 116 -7.24 -2.25 7.38
N HIS A 117 -7.11 -3.52 7.72
CA HIS A 117 -5.88 -4.10 8.31
C HIS A 117 -4.69 -3.98 7.35
N MET A 118 -4.87 -4.38 6.09
CA MET A 118 -3.81 -4.25 5.08
C MET A 118 -3.38 -2.80 4.85
N ARG A 119 -4.29 -1.83 4.96
CA ARG A 119 -3.95 -0.42 4.86
C ARG A 119 -3.12 0.03 6.05
N GLN A 120 -3.49 -0.34 7.26
CA GLN A 120 -2.74 -0.03 8.48
C GLN A 120 -1.33 -0.61 8.44
N GLU A 121 -1.17 -1.89 8.10
CA GLU A 121 0.14 -2.53 7.96
C GLU A 121 1.02 -1.82 6.91
N ARG A 122 0.43 -1.36 5.81
CA ARG A 122 1.16 -0.64 4.77
C ARG A 122 1.60 0.75 5.23
N GLU A 123 0.75 1.47 5.95
CA GLU A 123 1.07 2.77 6.55
C GLU A 123 2.21 2.62 7.58
N GLU A 124 2.12 1.64 8.47
CA GLU A 124 3.16 1.34 9.46
C GLU A 124 4.50 0.97 8.79
N ALA A 125 4.48 0.09 7.79
CA ALA A 125 5.67 -0.30 7.03
C ALA A 125 6.29 0.88 6.27
N TRP A 126 5.46 1.77 5.73
CA TRP A 126 5.93 2.98 5.05
C TRP A 126 6.58 3.97 6.03
N GLU A 127 5.96 4.19 7.19
CA GLU A 127 6.51 5.07 8.24
C GLU A 127 7.84 4.53 8.78
N GLU A 128 7.91 3.22 9.04
CA GLU A 128 9.15 2.57 9.47
C GLU A 128 10.25 2.67 8.41
N GLY A 129 9.94 2.34 7.15
CA GLY A 129 10.87 2.46 6.03
C GLY A 129 11.35 3.90 5.81
N ASN A 130 10.47 4.89 5.94
CA ASN A 130 10.81 6.30 5.83
C ASN A 130 11.73 6.75 6.97
N ARG A 131 11.43 6.36 8.21
CA ARG A 131 12.26 6.63 9.39
C ARG A 131 13.66 6.04 9.24
N GLU A 132 13.74 4.76 8.84
CA GLU A 132 15.02 4.11 8.57
C GLU A 132 15.79 4.76 7.42
N GLY A 133 15.09 5.11 6.34
CA GLY A 133 15.68 5.78 5.19
C GLY A 133 16.27 7.14 5.54
N LEU A 134 15.55 7.94 6.33
CA LEU A 134 16.06 9.23 6.84
C LEU A 134 17.26 9.06 7.76
N ALA A 135 17.23 8.08 8.68
CA ALA A 135 18.34 7.78 9.57
C ALA A 135 19.59 7.35 8.80
N LYS A 136 19.43 6.43 7.83
CA LYS A 136 20.53 6.00 6.95
C LYS A 136 21.05 7.14 6.09
N GLY A 137 20.16 7.97 5.53
CA GLY A 137 20.55 9.14 4.75
C GLY A 137 21.36 10.16 5.55
N ARG A 138 20.93 10.46 6.78
CA ARG A 138 21.68 11.33 7.71
C ARG A 138 23.04 10.74 8.05
N ARG A 139 23.10 9.44 8.38
CA ARG A 139 24.38 8.75 8.67
C ARG A 139 25.33 8.79 7.48
N ASN A 140 24.87 8.51 6.28
CA ASN A 140 25.69 8.57 5.07
C ASN A 140 26.23 9.97 4.80
N MET A 141 25.39 10.99 4.96
CA MET A 141 25.82 12.38 4.81
C MET A 141 26.91 12.76 5.84
N LEU A 142 26.75 12.34 7.10
CA LEU A 142 27.75 12.54 8.14
C LEU A 142 29.05 11.80 7.81
N CYS A 143 28.99 10.56 7.37
CA CYS A 143 30.15 9.80 6.92
C CYS A 143 30.94 10.55 5.83
N ASP A 144 30.25 11.03 4.79
CA ASP A 144 30.88 11.78 3.70
C ASP A 144 31.52 13.08 4.18
N GLN A 145 30.86 13.80 5.08
CA GLN A 145 31.42 15.06 5.64
C GLN A 145 32.62 14.80 6.53
N ILE A 146 32.60 13.80 7.40
CA ILE A 146 33.68 13.39 8.27
C ILE A 146 34.91 13.00 7.43
N GLN A 147 34.72 12.15 6.40
CA GLN A 147 35.79 11.73 5.51
C GLN A 147 36.48 12.93 4.83
N LYS A 148 35.69 13.87 4.27
CA LYS A 148 36.21 15.08 3.63
C LYS A 148 37.00 15.96 4.58
N LYS A 149 36.56 16.08 5.84
CA LYS A 149 37.24 16.87 6.86
C LYS A 149 38.53 16.20 7.36
N ARG A 150 38.50 14.87 7.54
CA ARG A 150 39.69 14.06 7.87
C ARG A 150 40.77 14.18 6.80
N GLN A 151 40.39 14.11 5.51
CA GLN A 151 41.36 14.31 4.39
C GLN A 151 42.00 15.68 4.39
N LYS A 152 41.33 16.69 4.96
CA LYS A 152 41.90 18.04 5.16
C LYS A 152 42.74 18.16 6.43
N GLY A 153 42.97 17.07 7.16
CA GLY A 153 43.86 17.04 8.36
C GLY A 153 43.20 17.53 9.65
N LYS A 154 41.84 17.66 9.70
CA LYS A 154 41.16 18.10 10.91
C LYS A 154 41.13 17.02 11.98
N SER A 155 41.21 17.45 13.24
CA SER A 155 41.05 16.58 14.42
C SER A 155 39.61 16.20 14.66
N VAL A 156 39.34 15.18 15.49
CA VAL A 156 38.01 14.75 15.88
C VAL A 156 37.22 15.89 16.54
N ALA A 157 37.86 16.64 17.46
CA ALA A 157 37.24 17.76 18.14
C ALA A 157 36.82 18.89 17.18
N GLU A 158 37.67 19.25 16.20
CA GLU A 158 37.33 20.25 15.19
C GLU A 158 36.20 19.81 14.28
N ILE A 159 36.14 18.50 13.96
CA ILE A 159 35.06 17.93 13.15
C ILE A 159 33.72 17.92 13.91
N ALA A 160 33.77 17.57 15.19
CA ALA A 160 32.61 17.55 16.07
C ALA A 160 32.00 18.95 16.22
N GLU A 161 32.84 19.97 16.47
CA GLU A 161 32.41 21.36 16.57
C GLU A 161 31.77 21.87 15.27
N GLU A 162 32.38 21.58 14.11
CA GLU A 162 31.87 22.06 12.81
C GLU A 162 30.60 21.35 12.33
N LEU A 163 30.35 20.11 12.78
CA LEU A 163 29.15 19.34 12.41
C LEU A 163 28.06 19.42 13.47
N GLU A 164 28.35 20.12 14.59
CA GLU A 164 27.45 20.23 15.75
C GLU A 164 27.03 18.84 16.29
N GLU A 165 27.95 17.87 16.25
CA GLU A 165 27.79 16.51 16.75
C GLU A 165 28.78 16.25 17.90
N SER A 166 28.56 15.21 18.71
CA SER A 166 29.49 14.84 19.76
C SER A 166 30.73 14.13 19.21
N GLU A 167 31.86 14.24 19.91
CA GLU A 167 33.08 13.53 19.53
C GLU A 167 32.89 12.02 19.51
N GLU A 168 32.06 11.47 20.41
CA GLU A 168 31.70 10.05 20.47
C GLU A 168 31.05 9.55 19.16
N VAL A 169 30.13 10.35 18.60
CA VAL A 169 29.46 10.01 17.31
C VAL A 169 30.49 10.08 16.17
N ILE A 170 31.39 11.04 16.16
CA ILE A 170 32.44 11.13 15.13
C ILE A 170 33.39 9.93 15.21
N GLU A 171 33.79 9.52 16.42
CA GLU A 171 34.70 8.39 16.64
C GLU A 171 34.01 7.05 16.21
N GLU A 172 32.72 6.85 16.56
CA GLU A 172 31.96 5.68 16.13
C GLU A 172 31.92 5.54 14.61
N ILE A 173 31.60 6.65 13.92
CA ILE A 173 31.53 6.65 12.45
C ILE A 173 32.95 6.40 11.84
N LEU A 174 33.98 6.92 12.40
CA LEU A 174 35.35 6.67 11.94
C LEU A 174 35.77 5.22 12.13
N GLN A 175 35.37 4.57 13.22
CA GLN A 175 35.61 3.15 13.45
C GLN A 175 34.87 2.28 12.42
N ASP A 176 33.63 2.60 12.14
CA ASP A 176 32.83 1.90 11.13
C ASP A 176 33.42 2.03 9.72
N LEU A 177 33.86 3.21 9.35
CA LEU A 177 34.53 3.46 8.08
C LEU A 177 35.85 2.68 7.94
N ASN A 178 36.63 2.59 8.99
CA ASN A 178 37.86 1.80 8.99
C ASN A 178 37.57 0.29 8.89
N ASN A 179 36.53 -0.20 9.58
CA ASN A 179 36.12 -1.59 9.51
C ASN A 179 35.53 -2.00 8.14
N SER A 180 34.94 -1.04 7.42
CA SER A 180 34.38 -1.26 6.08
C SER A 180 35.45 -1.29 4.99
N LEU A 181 36.61 -0.65 5.21
CA LEU A 181 37.77 -0.68 4.31
C LEU A 181 38.63 -1.94 4.46
N CYS A 182 38.41 -2.73 5.51
CA CYS A 182 39.14 -3.99 5.77
C CYS A 182 38.39 -5.24 5.28
N LYS A 183 37.30 -5.10 4.53
CA LYS A 183 36.60 -6.19 3.83
C LYS A 183 36.67 -5.97 2.34
#